data_1e4bbc9def2353ee418d6b988ebc0df8
#
_entry.id   1e4bbc9def2353ee418d6b988ebc0df8
#
_cell.length_a   1.000
_cell.length_b   1.000
_cell.length_c   1.000
_cell.angle_alpha   90.00
_cell.angle_beta   90.00
_cell.angle_gamma   90.00
#
_symmetry.space_group_name_H-M   'P 1'
#
loop_
_entity.id
_entity.type
_entity.pdbx_description
1 polymer ?
#
loop_
_entity_poly.entity_id
_entity_poly.type
_entity_poly.pdbx_seq_one_letter_code
_entity_poly.pdbx_strand_id
1 'polypeptide(L)'
;MKTPLNAKTLRHHFTYHWWAYLLILAAGIFLVNLLFTVTAPRIPEDKRVDLYIYGYSNESVLNTYLEQVRLDEMPDMESVSSVTLYPDDTYGPMQLMTHMAAQEGDVYLMTRDDFLSYSSTGAFLPLENDEELLAIFTDAGLDLRRGWRTLADSDETHLYGIPADLLPGLDNLCYANNGYLAVASFSGNEDNTLKFLRILCRDMLKAPEPEPAPESAAESGSASDSAPAPDSGS
;
A
#
# COMPACT_ATOMS: atom_id res chain seq x y z
N MET A 1 -0.37 61.67 -21.26
CA MET A 1 -0.91 61.32 -22.58
C MET A 1 -1.74 60.02 -22.39
N LYS A 2 -3.07 60.13 -22.54
CA LYS A 2 -3.99 59.01 -22.48
C LYS A 2 -4.21 58.51 -23.90
N THR A 3 -3.59 57.39 -24.27
CA THR A 3 -3.82 56.74 -25.56
C THR A 3 -5.24 56.17 -25.58
N PRO A 4 -6.11 56.56 -26.54
CA PRO A 4 -7.46 56.01 -26.60
C PRO A 4 -7.39 54.53 -26.96
N LEU A 5 -8.03 53.69 -26.14
CA LEU A 5 -8.22 52.26 -26.39
C LEU A 5 -9.13 52.10 -27.62
N ASN A 6 -8.53 51.87 -28.78
CA ASN A 6 -9.28 51.63 -30.00
C ASN A 6 -9.13 50.14 -30.42
N ALA A 7 -10.19 49.52 -30.95
CA ALA A 7 -10.21 48.13 -31.34
C ALA A 7 -9.05 47.70 -32.27
N LYS A 8 -8.55 48.64 -33.11
CA LYS A 8 -7.37 48.40 -33.96
C LYS A 8 -6.07 48.28 -33.15
N THR A 9 -5.91 49.09 -32.10
CA THR A 9 -4.71 49.09 -31.26
C THR A 9 -4.68 47.80 -30.39
N LEU A 10 -5.86 47.35 -29.92
CA LEU A 10 -5.99 46.10 -29.19
C LEU A 10 -5.62 44.87 -30.04
N ARG A 11 -6.11 44.86 -31.30
CA ARG A 11 -5.82 43.76 -32.24
C ARG A 11 -4.33 43.68 -32.59
N HIS A 12 -3.68 44.84 -32.79
CA HIS A 12 -2.24 44.90 -33.05
C HIS A 12 -1.41 44.45 -31.83
N HIS A 13 -1.84 44.83 -30.64
CA HIS A 13 -1.18 44.40 -29.39
C HIS A 13 -1.30 42.89 -29.17
N PHE A 14 -2.47 42.29 -29.44
CA PHE A 14 -2.67 40.86 -29.38
C PHE A 14 -1.86 40.10 -30.42
N THR A 15 -1.74 40.61 -31.63
CA THR A 15 -1.00 39.93 -32.71
C THR A 15 0.51 39.97 -32.50
N TYR A 16 1.04 41.02 -31.85
CA TYR A 16 2.50 41.19 -31.70
C TYR A 16 3.02 40.71 -30.33
N HIS A 17 2.15 40.69 -29.32
CA HIS A 17 2.55 40.35 -27.96
C HIS A 17 1.86 39.07 -27.40
N TRP A 18 1.28 38.25 -28.26
CA TRP A 18 0.58 37.03 -27.83
C TRP A 18 1.49 36.10 -27.03
N TRP A 19 2.78 36.02 -27.33
CA TRP A 19 3.79 35.29 -26.57
C TRP A 19 3.94 35.80 -25.15
N ALA A 20 3.85 37.11 -24.93
CA ALA A 20 3.93 37.69 -23.59
C ALA A 20 2.72 37.27 -22.73
N TYR A 21 1.51 37.24 -23.33
CA TYR A 21 0.32 36.76 -22.64
C TYR A 21 0.39 35.25 -22.29
N LEU A 22 0.94 34.46 -23.22
CA LEU A 22 1.16 33.03 -23.03
C LEU A 22 2.17 32.78 -21.89
N LEU A 23 3.23 33.60 -21.85
CA LEU A 23 4.25 33.52 -20.81
C LEU A 23 3.72 33.95 -19.44
N ILE A 24 2.89 35.00 -19.37
CA ILE A 24 2.22 35.44 -18.14
C ILE A 24 1.24 34.36 -17.65
N LEU A 25 0.48 33.75 -18.56
CA LEU A 25 -0.43 32.66 -18.23
C LEU A 25 0.34 31.44 -17.67
N ALA A 26 1.41 31.04 -18.35
CA ALA A 26 2.26 29.94 -17.92
C ALA A 26 2.92 30.22 -16.56
N ALA A 27 3.41 31.46 -16.37
CA ALA A 27 3.97 31.89 -15.09
C ALA A 27 2.90 31.88 -13.96
N GLY A 28 1.68 32.31 -14.27
CA GLY A 28 0.55 32.25 -13.33
C GLY A 28 0.20 30.83 -12.92
N ILE A 29 0.09 29.91 -13.88
CA ILE A 29 -0.17 28.49 -13.62
C ILE A 29 0.97 27.89 -12.79
N PHE A 30 2.22 28.18 -13.14
CA PHE A 30 3.39 27.72 -12.42
C PHE A 30 3.39 28.21 -10.95
N LEU A 31 3.07 29.49 -10.75
CA LEU A 31 3.05 30.13 -9.45
C LEU A 31 1.93 29.55 -8.55
N VAL A 32 0.75 29.31 -9.12
CA VAL A 32 -0.36 28.65 -8.40
C VAL A 32 0.01 27.21 -8.04
N ASN A 33 0.61 26.43 -8.97
CA ASN A 33 1.09 25.09 -8.70
C ASN A 33 2.16 25.08 -7.61
N LEU A 34 3.12 26.01 -7.70
CA LEU A 34 4.18 26.13 -6.68
C LEU A 34 3.58 26.46 -5.31
N LEU A 35 2.65 27.40 -5.26
CA LEU A 35 1.96 27.79 -4.03
C LEU A 35 1.18 26.62 -3.43
N PHE A 36 0.45 25.90 -4.26
CA PHE A 36 -0.28 24.70 -3.83
C PHE A 36 0.67 23.61 -3.31
N THR A 37 1.79 23.37 -3.99
CA THR A 37 2.77 22.36 -3.57
C THR A 37 3.45 22.72 -2.23
N VAL A 38 3.71 24.01 -2.01
CA VAL A 38 4.36 24.49 -0.77
C VAL A 38 3.36 24.59 0.40
N THR A 39 2.09 24.92 0.12
CA THR A 39 1.08 25.13 1.17
C THR A 39 0.17 23.93 1.39
N ALA A 40 0.28 22.86 0.57
CA ALA A 40 -0.47 21.63 0.80
C ALA A 40 -0.14 21.06 2.20
N PRO A 41 -1.14 20.80 3.03
CA PRO A 41 -0.91 20.18 4.32
C PRO A 41 -0.27 18.81 4.09
N ARG A 42 0.92 18.61 4.66
CA ARG A 42 1.60 17.32 4.66
C ARG A 42 1.40 16.71 6.02
N ILE A 43 0.98 15.45 6.05
CA ILE A 43 0.93 14.68 7.29
C ILE A 43 2.38 14.53 7.79
N PRO A 44 2.68 14.91 9.04
CA PRO A 44 4.00 14.70 9.63
C PRO A 44 4.39 13.22 9.63
N GLU A 45 5.68 12.93 9.50
CA GLU A 45 6.16 11.54 9.44
C GLU A 45 5.84 10.75 10.71
N ASP A 46 5.88 11.41 11.87
CA ASP A 46 5.51 10.82 13.17
C ASP A 46 4.00 10.55 13.32
N LYS A 47 3.16 10.97 12.36
CA LYS A 47 1.70 10.81 12.34
C LYS A 47 1.19 9.92 11.22
N ARG A 48 2.07 9.26 10.50
CA ARG A 48 1.71 8.33 9.44
C ARG A 48 2.48 7.01 9.57
N VAL A 49 1.89 5.95 9.06
CA VAL A 49 2.54 4.66 8.84
C VAL A 49 2.16 4.18 7.45
N ASP A 50 3.16 3.88 6.64
CA ASP A 50 2.99 3.48 5.25
C ASP A 50 3.45 2.02 5.03
N LEU A 51 2.49 1.17 4.62
CA LEU A 51 2.73 -0.23 4.25
C LEU A 51 2.98 -0.34 2.74
N TYR A 52 4.18 -0.71 2.35
CA TYR A 52 4.55 -0.97 0.96
C TYR A 52 4.41 -2.46 0.65
N ILE A 53 3.58 -2.79 -0.35
CA ILE A 53 3.33 -4.15 -0.79
C ILE A 53 3.90 -4.34 -2.19
N TYR A 54 4.99 -5.09 -2.30
CA TYR A 54 5.51 -5.51 -3.59
C TYR A 54 4.83 -6.81 -4.03
N GLY A 55 3.69 -6.66 -4.70
CA GLY A 55 2.81 -7.77 -5.03
C GLY A 55 1.45 -7.30 -5.56
N TYR A 56 0.45 -8.13 -5.37
CA TYR A 56 -0.95 -7.81 -5.70
C TYR A 56 -1.75 -7.67 -4.41
N SER A 57 -2.58 -6.64 -4.31
CA SER A 57 -3.43 -6.40 -3.16
C SER A 57 -4.90 -6.26 -3.55
N ASN A 58 -5.78 -6.61 -2.62
CA ASN A 58 -7.18 -6.22 -2.69
C ASN A 58 -7.34 -4.84 -2.04
N GLU A 59 -7.10 -3.78 -2.83
CA GLU A 59 -7.04 -2.41 -2.34
C GLU A 59 -8.27 -2.00 -1.51
N SER A 60 -9.47 -2.47 -1.87
CA SER A 60 -10.68 -2.13 -1.15
C SER A 60 -10.71 -2.73 0.25
N VAL A 61 -10.37 -4.02 0.38
CA VAL A 61 -10.34 -4.72 1.67
C VAL A 61 -9.19 -4.21 2.52
N LEU A 62 -8.03 -4.04 1.90
CA LEU A 62 -6.82 -3.54 2.56
C LEU A 62 -7.04 -2.13 3.13
N ASN A 63 -7.56 -1.20 2.35
CA ASN A 63 -7.81 0.17 2.81
C ASN A 63 -8.86 0.21 3.92
N THR A 64 -9.89 -0.65 3.86
CA THR A 64 -10.88 -0.76 4.94
C THR A 64 -10.24 -1.26 6.23
N TYR A 65 -9.40 -2.29 6.14
CA TYR A 65 -8.66 -2.82 7.29
C TYR A 65 -7.72 -1.77 7.90
N LEU A 66 -6.92 -1.09 7.09
CA LEU A 66 -5.97 -0.07 7.56
C LEU A 66 -6.69 1.10 8.25
N GLU A 67 -7.84 1.52 7.72
CA GLU A 67 -8.64 2.57 8.35
C GLU A 67 -9.25 2.11 9.68
N GLN A 68 -9.67 0.84 9.80
CA GLN A 68 -10.10 0.28 11.08
C GLN A 68 -8.96 0.25 12.10
N VAL A 69 -7.78 -0.23 11.71
CA VAL A 69 -6.59 -0.23 12.56
C VAL A 69 -6.27 1.19 13.05
N ARG A 70 -6.32 2.18 12.15
CA ARG A 70 -6.10 3.58 12.49
C ARG A 70 -7.09 4.08 13.53
N LEU A 71 -8.39 3.82 13.34
CA LEU A 71 -9.45 4.33 14.21
C LEU A 71 -9.47 3.64 15.58
N ASP A 72 -9.30 2.32 15.61
CA ASP A 72 -9.52 1.51 16.80
C ASP A 72 -8.25 1.34 17.64
N GLU A 73 -7.10 1.18 17.00
CA GLU A 73 -5.86 0.80 17.68
C GLU A 73 -4.79 1.91 17.65
N MET A 74 -4.84 2.80 16.64
CA MET A 74 -3.85 3.85 16.43
C MET A 74 -4.50 5.25 16.28
N PRO A 75 -5.36 5.69 17.21
CA PRO A 75 -6.12 6.96 17.07
C PRO A 75 -5.23 8.20 17.04
N ASP A 76 -3.98 8.09 17.48
CA ASP A 76 -3.01 9.18 17.44
C ASP A 76 -2.39 9.39 16.05
N MET A 77 -2.61 8.45 15.10
CA MET A 77 -2.15 8.55 13.73
C MET A 77 -3.15 9.30 12.85
N GLU A 78 -2.64 10.18 12.01
CA GLU A 78 -3.43 10.86 10.99
C GLU A 78 -3.65 9.97 9.75
N SER A 79 -2.69 9.07 9.46
CA SER A 79 -2.76 8.15 8.33
C SER A 79 -2.10 6.82 8.65
N VAL A 80 -2.79 5.73 8.29
CA VAL A 80 -2.22 4.40 8.10
C VAL A 80 -2.61 3.98 6.69
N SER A 81 -1.63 3.93 5.78
CA SER A 81 -1.90 3.76 4.36
C SER A 81 -1.07 2.65 3.72
N SER A 82 -1.44 2.25 2.50
CA SER A 82 -0.67 1.28 1.75
C SER A 82 -0.35 1.78 0.35
N VAL A 83 0.80 1.35 -0.15
CA VAL A 83 1.25 1.56 -1.53
C VAL A 83 1.53 0.20 -2.15
N THR A 84 0.79 -0.15 -3.20
CA THR A 84 1.01 -1.40 -3.92
C THR A 84 1.92 -1.15 -5.11
N LEU A 85 3.04 -1.89 -5.14
CA LEU A 85 4.01 -1.91 -6.22
C LEU A 85 3.83 -3.22 -6.99
N TYR A 86 3.38 -3.11 -8.24
CA TYR A 86 3.11 -4.31 -9.04
C TYR A 86 4.40 -4.94 -9.55
N PRO A 87 4.61 -6.25 -9.34
CA PRO A 87 5.80 -6.97 -9.74
C PRO A 87 5.78 -7.29 -11.25
N ASP A 88 5.83 -6.25 -12.10
CA ASP A 88 6.06 -6.46 -13.52
C ASP A 88 7.56 -6.59 -13.83
N ASP A 89 7.89 -7.29 -14.91
CA ASP A 89 9.28 -7.61 -15.25
C ASP A 89 10.14 -6.37 -15.59
N THR A 90 9.51 -5.24 -15.88
CA THR A 90 10.22 -4.06 -16.39
C THR A 90 10.34 -2.96 -15.35
N TYR A 91 9.26 -2.63 -14.69
CA TYR A 91 9.19 -1.46 -13.81
C TYR A 91 9.12 -1.81 -12.32
N GLY A 92 8.60 -2.97 -11.95
CA GLY A 92 8.41 -3.37 -10.56
C GLY A 92 9.68 -3.31 -9.72
N PRO A 93 10.79 -3.97 -10.14
CA PRO A 93 12.05 -3.91 -9.38
C PRO A 93 12.62 -2.49 -9.30
N MET A 94 12.47 -1.68 -10.38
CA MET A 94 12.93 -0.30 -10.40
C MET A 94 12.12 0.58 -9.44
N GLN A 95 10.80 0.38 -9.36
CA GLN A 95 9.95 1.10 -8.42
C GLN A 95 10.33 0.76 -6.98
N LEU A 96 10.46 -0.52 -6.62
CA LEU A 96 10.88 -0.94 -5.30
C LEU A 96 12.24 -0.32 -4.93
N MET A 97 13.22 -0.42 -5.82
CA MET A 97 14.54 0.18 -5.62
C MET A 97 14.45 1.70 -5.44
N THR A 98 13.59 2.38 -6.19
CA THR A 98 13.44 3.84 -6.11
C THR A 98 12.86 4.24 -4.75
N HIS A 99 11.80 3.57 -4.27
CA HIS A 99 11.20 3.87 -2.96
C HIS A 99 12.16 3.56 -1.81
N MET A 100 12.90 2.43 -1.88
CA MET A 100 13.93 2.10 -0.90
C MET A 100 15.06 3.14 -0.89
N ALA A 101 15.53 3.58 -2.06
CA ALA A 101 16.58 4.61 -2.17
C ALA A 101 16.09 6.00 -1.75
N ALA A 102 14.81 6.31 -1.94
CA ALA A 102 14.19 7.56 -1.47
C ALA A 102 13.88 7.54 0.03
N GLN A 103 14.09 6.39 0.71
CA GLN A 103 13.76 6.18 2.12
C GLN A 103 12.27 6.44 2.40
N GLU A 104 11.41 5.96 1.52
CA GLU A 104 9.96 6.05 1.65
C GLU A 104 9.39 4.74 2.20
N GLY A 105 8.32 4.86 3.02
CA GLY A 105 7.64 3.70 3.61
C GLY A 105 8.27 3.19 4.90
N ASP A 106 7.43 2.59 5.72
CA ASP A 106 7.79 2.13 7.06
C ASP A 106 7.85 0.60 7.14
N VAL A 107 6.82 -0.07 6.62
CA VAL A 107 6.71 -1.53 6.57
C VAL A 107 6.69 -1.99 5.12
N TYR A 108 7.48 -3.00 4.81
CA TYR A 108 7.52 -3.60 3.49
C TYR A 108 7.07 -5.05 3.53
N LEU A 109 6.14 -5.40 2.64
CA LEU A 109 5.86 -6.76 2.25
C LEU A 109 6.47 -6.99 0.87
N MET A 110 7.47 -7.86 0.77
CA MET A 110 8.22 -8.08 -0.46
C MET A 110 8.49 -9.54 -0.72
N THR A 111 8.97 -9.87 -1.92
CA THR A 111 9.35 -11.23 -2.26
C THR A 111 10.52 -11.72 -1.41
N ARG A 112 10.70 -13.03 -1.35
CA ARG A 112 11.83 -13.63 -0.65
C ARG A 112 13.18 -13.13 -1.19
N ASP A 113 13.31 -13.02 -2.50
CA ASP A 113 14.59 -12.67 -3.13
C ASP A 113 14.96 -11.21 -2.88
N ASP A 114 13.97 -10.31 -2.93
CA ASP A 114 14.16 -8.91 -2.57
C ASP A 114 14.52 -8.76 -1.09
N PHE A 115 13.80 -9.46 -0.21
CA PHE A 115 14.11 -9.47 1.22
C PHE A 115 15.54 -9.93 1.50
N LEU A 116 15.99 -11.01 0.86
CA LEU A 116 17.37 -11.51 1.00
C LEU A 116 18.41 -10.48 0.53
N SER A 117 18.10 -9.79 -0.57
CA SER A 117 18.99 -8.75 -1.11
C SER A 117 19.12 -7.56 -0.15
N TYR A 118 17.99 -6.98 0.25
CA TYR A 118 17.98 -5.77 1.08
C TYR A 118 18.38 -6.02 2.55
N SER A 119 18.01 -7.17 3.12
CA SER A 119 18.37 -7.50 4.52
C SER A 119 19.89 -7.62 4.73
N SER A 120 20.62 -8.05 3.70
CA SER A 120 22.07 -8.15 3.77
C SER A 120 22.79 -6.78 3.82
N THR A 121 22.11 -5.71 3.40
CA THR A 121 22.66 -4.34 3.37
C THR A 121 22.29 -3.50 4.60
N GLY A 122 21.56 -4.07 5.57
CA GLY A 122 21.09 -3.32 6.75
C GLY A 122 19.94 -2.37 6.47
N ALA A 123 19.15 -2.64 5.40
CA ALA A 123 18.00 -1.81 5.04
C ALA A 123 16.83 -1.94 6.02
N PHE A 124 16.84 -2.97 6.88
CA PHE A 124 15.75 -3.26 7.81
C PHE A 124 16.16 -3.16 9.27
N LEU A 125 15.16 -2.88 10.10
CA LEU A 125 15.31 -2.79 11.54
C LEU A 125 15.37 -4.20 12.15
N PRO A 126 16.28 -4.48 13.10
CA PRO A 126 16.28 -5.71 13.89
C PRO A 126 15.02 -5.83 14.76
N LEU A 127 14.26 -6.92 14.60
CA LEU A 127 12.98 -7.13 15.28
C LEU A 127 13.08 -7.98 16.54
N GLU A 128 14.23 -8.59 16.84
CA GLU A 128 14.43 -9.44 18.00
C GLU A 128 14.35 -8.73 19.34
N ASN A 129 14.44 -7.41 19.35
CA ASN A 129 14.33 -6.60 20.56
C ASN A 129 12.87 -6.27 20.93
N ASP A 130 11.92 -6.56 20.05
CA ASP A 130 10.49 -6.36 20.30
C ASP A 130 9.90 -7.61 20.96
N GLU A 131 9.91 -7.65 22.28
CA GLU A 131 9.41 -8.79 23.06
C GLU A 131 7.92 -9.05 22.81
N GLU A 132 7.11 -8.00 22.60
CA GLU A 132 5.68 -8.12 22.35
C GLU A 132 5.42 -8.77 20.98
N LEU A 133 6.19 -8.40 19.97
CA LEU A 133 6.14 -9.00 18.64
C LEU A 133 6.54 -10.47 18.69
N LEU A 134 7.63 -10.80 19.37
CA LEU A 134 8.09 -12.19 19.53
C LEU A 134 7.10 -13.06 20.29
N ALA A 135 6.43 -12.51 21.32
CA ALA A 135 5.42 -13.22 22.09
C ALA A 135 4.26 -13.68 21.21
N ILE A 136 3.79 -12.87 20.25
CA ILE A 136 2.72 -13.23 19.32
C ILE A 136 3.01 -14.55 18.59
N PHE A 137 4.24 -14.74 18.11
CA PHE A 137 4.65 -15.94 17.38
C PHE A 137 4.98 -17.11 18.32
N THR A 138 5.58 -16.83 19.47
CA THR A 138 5.90 -17.84 20.48
C THR A 138 4.63 -18.48 21.04
N ASP A 139 3.62 -17.67 21.37
CA ASP A 139 2.33 -18.14 21.88
C ASP A 139 1.56 -18.97 20.84
N ALA A 140 1.74 -18.64 19.56
CA ALA A 140 1.21 -19.42 18.44
C ALA A 140 2.04 -20.67 18.09
N GLY A 141 3.19 -20.87 18.71
CA GLY A 141 4.10 -22.01 18.45
C GLY A 141 4.78 -21.91 17.07
N LEU A 142 4.93 -20.70 16.52
CA LEU A 142 5.50 -20.45 15.20
C LEU A 142 6.98 -20.08 15.28
N ASP A 143 7.74 -20.51 14.27
CA ASP A 143 9.20 -20.35 14.22
C ASP A 143 9.61 -19.26 13.20
N LEU A 144 10.30 -18.24 13.69
CA LEU A 144 10.79 -17.11 12.89
C LEU A 144 12.21 -17.31 12.32
N ARG A 145 12.79 -18.53 12.40
CA ARG A 145 14.19 -18.78 11.94
C ARG A 145 14.45 -18.31 10.51
N ARG A 146 13.46 -18.40 9.63
CA ARG A 146 13.60 -17.97 8.23
C ARG A 146 13.75 -16.46 8.05
N GLY A 147 13.40 -15.66 9.05
CA GLY A 147 13.57 -14.21 9.06
C GLY A 147 14.93 -13.72 9.54
N TRP A 148 15.73 -14.62 10.15
CA TRP A 148 17.06 -14.28 10.62
C TRP A 148 18.05 -14.18 9.48
N ARG A 149 18.87 -13.13 9.46
CA ARG A 149 19.87 -12.85 8.42
C ARG A 149 21.14 -12.27 9.03
N THR A 150 22.25 -12.59 8.38
CA THR A 150 23.56 -12.03 8.69
C THR A 150 23.84 -10.88 7.75
N LEU A 151 24.35 -9.77 8.26
CA LEU A 151 24.79 -8.64 7.45
C LEU A 151 26.00 -9.00 6.59
N ALA A 152 26.10 -8.42 5.39
CA ALA A 152 27.18 -8.72 4.47
C ALA A 152 28.55 -8.32 4.99
N ASP A 153 28.63 -7.25 5.79
CA ASP A 153 29.86 -6.66 6.31
C ASP A 153 30.13 -7.00 7.78
N SER A 154 29.33 -7.89 8.38
CA SER A 154 29.42 -8.24 9.81
C SER A 154 29.02 -9.70 9.99
N ASP A 155 29.51 -10.33 11.07
CA ASP A 155 29.08 -11.66 11.50
C ASP A 155 27.81 -11.60 12.38
N GLU A 156 27.22 -10.42 12.55
CA GLU A 156 26.02 -10.22 13.35
C GLU A 156 24.77 -10.74 12.63
N THR A 157 23.97 -11.50 13.34
CA THR A 157 22.75 -12.12 12.81
C THR A 157 21.56 -11.60 13.58
N HIS A 158 20.59 -11.03 12.86
CA HIS A 158 19.40 -10.40 13.41
C HIS A 158 18.13 -10.93 12.75
N LEU A 159 17.00 -10.77 13.42
CA LEU A 159 15.69 -11.01 12.86
C LEU A 159 15.24 -9.78 12.08
N TYR A 160 15.36 -9.80 10.76
CA TYR A 160 14.99 -8.67 9.90
C TYR A 160 13.61 -8.78 9.27
N GLY A 161 12.97 -9.95 9.32
CA GLY A 161 11.67 -10.09 8.68
C GLY A 161 10.85 -11.26 9.20
N ILE A 162 9.56 -11.13 9.00
CA ILE A 162 8.55 -12.11 9.36
C ILE A 162 8.08 -12.80 8.09
N PRO A 163 8.21 -14.13 7.97
CA PRO A 163 7.69 -14.86 6.82
C PRO A 163 6.17 -14.69 6.70
N ALA A 164 5.69 -14.23 5.55
CA ALA A 164 4.27 -13.95 5.33
C ALA A 164 3.38 -15.21 5.37
N ASP A 165 3.94 -16.36 5.06
CA ASP A 165 3.24 -17.65 5.15
C ASP A 165 2.90 -18.10 6.57
N LEU A 166 3.46 -17.43 7.58
CA LEU A 166 3.03 -17.59 8.98
C LEU A 166 1.76 -16.79 9.30
N LEU A 167 1.31 -15.96 8.39
CA LEU A 167 0.20 -15.01 8.56
C LEU A 167 -0.92 -15.30 7.53
N PRO A 168 -1.68 -16.39 7.70
CA PRO A 168 -2.68 -16.81 6.71
C PRO A 168 -3.77 -15.77 6.45
N GLY A 169 -4.03 -14.85 7.38
CA GLY A 169 -4.97 -13.75 7.19
C GLY A 169 -4.54 -12.74 6.13
N LEU A 170 -3.24 -12.67 5.78
CA LEU A 170 -2.75 -11.79 4.72
C LEU A 170 -3.34 -12.13 3.35
N ASP A 171 -3.71 -13.38 3.10
CA ASP A 171 -4.28 -13.82 1.82
C ASP A 171 -5.59 -13.10 1.48
N ASN A 172 -6.30 -12.56 2.48
CA ASN A 172 -7.49 -11.73 2.26
C ASN A 172 -7.14 -10.31 1.79
N LEU A 173 -6.00 -9.79 2.21
CA LEU A 173 -5.56 -8.43 1.95
C LEU A 173 -4.70 -8.34 0.69
N CYS A 174 -3.80 -9.30 0.52
CA CYS A 174 -2.82 -9.29 -0.57
C CYS A 174 -2.28 -10.68 -0.86
N TYR A 175 -1.75 -10.86 -2.06
CA TYR A 175 -1.07 -12.09 -2.45
C TYR A 175 0.38 -12.04 -1.97
N ALA A 176 0.65 -12.71 -0.86
CA ALA A 176 1.92 -12.62 -0.13
C ALA A 176 2.76 -13.91 -0.15
N ASN A 177 2.52 -14.82 -1.13
CA ASN A 177 3.18 -16.13 -1.18
C ASN A 177 4.71 -16.01 -1.11
N ASN A 178 5.30 -16.72 -0.12
CA ASN A 178 6.73 -16.71 0.18
C ASN A 178 7.34 -15.32 0.42
N GLY A 179 6.51 -14.32 0.70
CA GLY A 179 6.97 -12.98 1.04
C GLY A 179 7.47 -12.85 2.46
N TYR A 180 8.04 -11.68 2.74
CA TYR A 180 8.50 -11.30 4.08
C TYR A 180 7.98 -9.90 4.41
N LEU A 181 7.48 -9.73 5.62
CA LEU A 181 7.24 -8.44 6.23
C LEU A 181 8.52 -7.97 6.92
N ALA A 182 8.95 -6.77 6.64
CA ALA A 182 10.13 -6.15 7.24
C ALA A 182 9.87 -4.67 7.54
N VAL A 183 10.49 -4.15 8.58
CA VAL A 183 10.44 -2.72 8.95
C VAL A 183 11.67 -2.03 8.39
N ALA A 184 11.49 -0.91 7.71
CA ALA A 184 12.59 -0.13 7.18
C ALA A 184 13.42 0.50 8.31
N SER A 185 14.76 0.41 8.22
CA SER A 185 15.66 1.02 9.21
C SER A 185 15.67 2.55 9.17
N PHE A 186 15.14 3.13 8.11
CA PHE A 186 15.01 4.57 7.91
C PHE A 186 13.60 5.11 8.27
N SER A 187 12.71 4.29 8.83
CA SER A 187 11.41 4.76 9.32
C SER A 187 11.61 5.86 10.37
N GLY A 188 11.05 7.04 10.10
CA GLY A 188 11.09 8.17 11.04
C GLY A 188 10.14 8.02 12.23
N ASN A 189 9.33 6.93 12.24
CA ASN A 189 8.26 6.68 13.20
C ASN A 189 8.32 5.24 13.75
N GLU A 190 9.48 4.82 14.22
CA GLU A 190 9.80 3.44 14.60
C GLU A 190 8.80 2.85 15.61
N ASP A 191 8.48 3.58 16.68
CA ASP A 191 7.58 3.09 17.74
C ASP A 191 6.18 2.77 17.19
N ASN A 192 5.62 3.66 16.38
CA ASN A 192 4.29 3.45 15.79
C ASN A 192 4.33 2.41 14.66
N THR A 193 5.43 2.32 13.94
CA THR A 193 5.65 1.30 12.90
C THR A 193 5.71 -0.11 13.53
N LEU A 194 6.44 -0.28 14.62
CA LEU A 194 6.47 -1.54 15.37
C LEU A 194 5.11 -1.86 15.98
N LYS A 195 4.41 -0.86 16.53
CA LYS A 195 3.04 -1.02 17.01
C LYS A 195 2.10 -1.51 15.91
N PHE A 196 2.16 -0.89 14.74
CA PHE A 196 1.39 -1.32 13.57
C PHE A 196 1.73 -2.75 13.15
N LEU A 197 3.03 -3.09 13.10
CA LEU A 197 3.47 -4.44 12.74
C LEU A 197 2.92 -5.50 13.72
N ARG A 198 2.93 -5.21 15.02
CA ARG A 198 2.35 -6.10 16.05
C ARG A 198 0.85 -6.32 15.85
N ILE A 199 0.10 -5.25 15.58
CA ILE A 199 -1.33 -5.31 15.28
C ILE A 199 -1.58 -6.17 14.04
N LEU A 200 -0.87 -5.87 12.95
CA LEU A 200 -0.97 -6.61 11.69
C LEU A 200 -0.68 -8.10 11.89
N CYS A 201 0.42 -8.45 12.58
CA CYS A 201 0.79 -9.84 12.83
C CYS A 201 -0.25 -10.56 13.69
N ARG A 202 -0.73 -9.93 14.76
CA ARG A 202 -1.76 -10.50 15.65
C ARG A 202 -3.06 -10.79 14.89
N ASP A 203 -3.50 -9.86 14.06
CA ASP A 203 -4.76 -9.99 13.34
C ASP A 203 -4.65 -11.00 12.19
N MET A 204 -3.51 -11.02 11.50
CA MET A 204 -3.28 -11.87 10.34
C MET A 204 -2.86 -13.31 10.71
N LEU A 205 -2.53 -13.58 11.97
CA LEU A 205 -2.35 -14.95 12.47
C LEU A 205 -3.63 -15.79 12.43
N LYS A 206 -4.80 -15.14 12.45
CA LYS A 206 -6.08 -15.82 12.33
C LYS A 206 -6.28 -16.22 10.86
N ALA A 207 -6.64 -17.49 10.66
CA ALA A 207 -7.07 -17.92 9.33
C ALA A 207 -8.28 -17.07 8.88
N PRO A 208 -8.39 -16.75 7.57
CA PRO A 208 -9.53 -16.04 7.06
C PRO A 208 -10.82 -16.77 7.44
N GLU A 209 -11.79 -16.04 7.99
CA GLU A 209 -13.12 -16.59 8.20
C GLU A 209 -13.71 -16.90 6.83
N PRO A 210 -14.15 -18.15 6.56
CA PRO A 210 -14.69 -18.49 5.28
C PRO A 210 -15.86 -17.54 4.95
N GLU A 211 -15.80 -16.86 3.82
CA GLU A 211 -16.94 -16.05 3.34
C GLU A 211 -18.21 -16.89 3.47
N PRO A 212 -19.30 -16.34 4.04
CA PRO A 212 -20.58 -17.04 4.05
C PRO A 212 -20.92 -17.40 2.62
N ALA A 213 -21.06 -18.70 2.37
CA ALA A 213 -21.39 -19.21 1.04
C ALA A 213 -22.59 -18.39 0.53
N PRO A 214 -22.57 -17.90 -0.72
CA PRO A 214 -23.69 -17.15 -1.26
C PRO A 214 -24.93 -18.01 -1.05
N GLU A 215 -25.91 -17.47 -0.33
CA GLU A 215 -27.19 -18.15 -0.14
C GLU A 215 -27.68 -18.52 -1.54
N SER A 216 -27.55 -19.82 -1.82
CA SER A 216 -28.08 -20.42 -3.04
C SER A 216 -29.51 -19.99 -3.15
N ALA A 217 -29.84 -19.28 -4.21
CA ALA A 217 -31.19 -19.03 -4.63
C ALA A 217 -31.89 -20.38 -4.96
N ALA A 218 -32.23 -21.08 -3.90
CA ALA A 218 -33.10 -22.21 -3.94
C ALA A 218 -34.52 -21.66 -3.71
N GLU A 219 -35.28 -21.69 -4.75
CA GLU A 219 -36.73 -21.68 -4.86
C GLU A 219 -37.26 -20.70 -5.91
N SER A 220 -37.20 -21.13 -7.15
CA SER A 220 -38.32 -20.81 -8.06
C SER A 220 -38.35 -21.80 -9.20
N GLY A 221 -39.33 -22.65 -9.22
CA GLY A 221 -39.59 -23.39 -10.43
C GLY A 221 -40.20 -24.78 -10.31
N SER A 222 -41.10 -24.97 -9.39
CA SER A 222 -42.08 -26.06 -9.54
C SER A 222 -43.39 -25.46 -10.10
N ALA A 223 -43.47 -25.42 -11.39
CA ALA A 223 -44.76 -25.31 -12.08
C ALA A 223 -44.81 -26.42 -13.13
N SER A 224 -45.45 -27.49 -12.74
CA SER A 224 -45.94 -28.50 -13.61
C SER A 224 -46.92 -27.90 -14.63
N ASP A 225 -46.63 -28.00 -15.91
CA ASP A 225 -47.64 -27.89 -16.93
C ASP A 225 -47.63 -29.16 -17.76
N SER A 226 -48.70 -29.95 -17.54
CA SER A 226 -49.03 -31.16 -18.22
C SER A 226 -49.74 -30.79 -19.53
N ALA A 227 -49.06 -30.98 -20.64
CA ALA A 227 -49.68 -30.93 -21.95
C ALA A 227 -50.24 -32.31 -22.37
N PRO A 228 -51.44 -32.41 -22.91
CA PRO A 228 -52.04 -33.67 -23.38
C PRO A 228 -51.47 -34.09 -24.72
N ALA A 229 -51.35 -35.38 -24.89
CA ALA A 229 -50.91 -36.05 -26.11
C ALA A 229 -51.89 -35.83 -27.27
N PRO A 230 -51.47 -35.68 -28.52
CA PRO A 230 -52.35 -35.79 -29.68
C PRO A 230 -52.53 -37.24 -30.08
N ASP A 231 -53.75 -37.55 -30.25
CA ASP A 231 -54.34 -38.80 -30.74
C ASP A 231 -53.89 -39.11 -32.18
N SER A 232 -53.50 -40.40 -32.37
CA SER A 232 -53.20 -40.96 -33.67
C SER A 232 -54.48 -41.43 -34.35
N GLY A 233 -54.84 -40.89 -35.51
CA GLY A 233 -55.89 -41.29 -36.33
C GLY A 233 -55.55 -41.29 -37.82
N SER A 234 -55.39 -42.49 -38.37
CA SER A 234 -55.54 -42.89 -39.79
C SER A 234 -54.38 -42.61 -40.72
#